data_094078a345d10f6e40681b5f0a562565
#
_entry.id   094078a345d10f6e40681b5f0a562565
#
_cell.length_a   1.000
_cell.length_b   1.000
_cell.length_c   1.000
_cell.angle_alpha   90.00
_cell.angle_beta   90.00
_cell.angle_gamma   90.00
#
_symmetry.space_group_name_H-M   'P 1'
#
loop_
_entity.id
_entity.type
_entity.pdbx_description
1 polymer ?
#
loop_
_entity_poly.entity_id
_entity_poly.type
_entity_poly.pdbx_seq_one_letter_code
_entity_poly.pdbx_strand_id
1 'polypeptide(L)'
;LAALSFLAACPDPAKDKVKATVSTPTATPEKKAEAAAPLKDATAFPFTQAESKLTWVGAKVTGKHDGGFATFGGIIEVAENDPAKSRVRAEIDMSSLFCDSEKLTGHLKGEDFFNVAQFPQSKFTSTAIKKLDDGKFEVTGDLTMHGVTKTITFPAAITLGAEEVTVAAE
;
A
#
# COMPACT_ATOMS: atom_id res chain seq x y z
N LEU A 1 41.50 -31.69 -14.40
CA LEU A 1 40.85 -30.43 -14.79
C LEU A 1 39.48 -30.43 -14.16
N ALA A 2 39.29 -29.67 -13.04
CA ALA A 2 38.01 -29.46 -12.38
C ALA A 2 37.40 -28.19 -13.00
N ALA A 3 36.25 -28.34 -13.67
CA ALA A 3 35.46 -27.22 -14.17
C ALA A 3 34.62 -26.66 -13.02
N LEU A 4 34.95 -25.47 -12.55
CA LEU A 4 34.18 -24.70 -11.58
C LEU A 4 33.07 -24.00 -12.36
N SER A 5 31.85 -24.54 -12.28
CA SER A 5 30.65 -23.86 -12.81
C SER A 5 30.26 -22.74 -11.86
N PHE A 6 30.48 -21.49 -12.26
CA PHE A 6 29.90 -20.33 -11.60
C PHE A 6 28.41 -20.31 -11.92
N LEU A 7 27.56 -20.62 -10.93
CA LEU A 7 26.15 -20.24 -10.98
C LEU A 7 26.09 -18.72 -10.80
N ALA A 8 25.83 -18.01 -11.88
CA ALA A 8 25.44 -16.62 -11.81
C ALA A 8 24.07 -16.56 -11.13
N ALA A 9 24.05 -16.11 -9.88
CA ALA A 9 22.80 -15.79 -9.20
C ALA A 9 22.15 -14.61 -9.95
N CYS A 10 20.96 -14.81 -10.49
CA CYS A 10 20.16 -13.72 -11.05
C CYS A 10 19.92 -12.68 -9.96
N PRO A 11 20.14 -11.38 -10.22
CA PRO A 11 19.87 -10.35 -9.23
C PRO A 11 18.38 -10.31 -8.92
N ASP A 12 18.04 -10.41 -7.64
CA ASP A 12 16.67 -10.20 -7.14
C ASP A 12 16.30 -8.73 -7.39
N PRO A 13 15.32 -8.41 -8.24
CA PRO A 13 14.92 -7.03 -8.54
C PRO A 13 14.29 -6.30 -7.35
N ALA A 14 13.95 -7.01 -6.28
CA ALA A 14 13.42 -6.46 -5.04
C ALA A 14 14.47 -6.36 -3.92
N LYS A 15 15.73 -6.68 -4.19
CA LYS A 15 16.80 -6.78 -3.18
C LYS A 15 17.02 -5.47 -2.40
N ASP A 16 16.87 -4.34 -3.08
CA ASP A 16 17.10 -3.01 -2.52
C ASP A 16 15.82 -2.28 -2.11
N LYS A 17 14.66 -2.95 -2.18
CA LYS A 17 13.38 -2.40 -1.75
C LYS A 17 13.13 -2.66 -0.27
N VAL A 18 12.67 -1.63 0.44
CA VAL A 18 12.29 -1.77 1.84
C VAL A 18 11.04 -2.65 1.93
N LYS A 19 11.13 -3.73 2.70
CA LYS A 19 10.03 -4.68 2.84
C LYS A 19 9.06 -4.20 3.89
N ALA A 20 7.78 -4.12 3.55
CA ALA A 20 6.72 -3.95 4.54
C ALA A 20 6.68 -5.18 5.47
N THR A 21 6.50 -4.92 6.76
CA THR A 21 6.25 -5.99 7.73
C THR A 21 4.76 -6.29 7.76
N VAL A 22 4.40 -7.57 7.66
CA VAL A 22 3.01 -8.04 7.71
C VAL A 22 2.82 -8.82 9.00
N SER A 23 1.85 -8.43 9.81
CA SER A 23 1.47 -9.13 11.03
C SER A 23 -0.02 -9.44 11.05
N THR A 24 -0.40 -10.43 11.88
CA THR A 24 -1.81 -10.63 12.18
C THR A 24 -2.26 -9.48 13.07
N PRO A 25 -3.43 -8.86 12.84
CA PRO A 25 -3.95 -7.85 13.75
C PRO A 25 -3.97 -8.43 15.16
N THR A 26 -3.44 -7.70 16.13
CA THR A 26 -3.61 -8.08 17.55
C THR A 26 -5.10 -8.01 17.83
N ALA A 27 -5.71 -9.17 18.06
CA ALA A 27 -7.15 -9.31 18.15
C ALA A 27 -7.73 -8.42 19.24
N THR A 28 -8.43 -7.38 18.83
CA THR A 28 -9.63 -6.92 19.54
C THR A 28 -10.80 -7.34 18.66
N PRO A 29 -11.80 -8.06 19.19
CA PRO A 29 -12.84 -8.66 18.37
C PRO A 29 -13.63 -7.56 17.65
N GLU A 30 -13.82 -7.78 16.35
CA GLU A 30 -14.87 -7.20 15.52
C GLU A 30 -15.29 -5.77 15.84
N LYS A 31 -14.45 -4.80 15.59
CA LYS A 31 -14.97 -3.55 15.10
C LYS A 31 -14.95 -3.64 13.57
N LYS A 32 -16.10 -4.11 13.00
CA LYS A 32 -16.49 -3.91 11.61
C LYS A 32 -15.80 -2.65 11.12
N ALA A 33 -15.17 -2.68 9.94
CA ALA A 33 -14.57 -1.52 9.30
C ALA A 33 -15.68 -0.49 8.94
N GLU A 34 -16.30 0.02 9.97
CA GLU A 34 -17.18 1.17 9.95
C GLU A 34 -16.27 2.36 9.74
N ALA A 35 -16.63 3.20 8.81
CA ALA A 35 -15.90 4.42 8.49
C ALA A 35 -15.52 5.11 9.80
N ALA A 36 -14.25 4.95 10.21
CA ALA A 36 -13.78 5.53 11.45
C ALA A 36 -14.11 7.03 11.40
N ALA A 37 -14.80 7.54 12.44
CA ALA A 37 -15.19 8.94 12.49
C ALA A 37 -14.01 9.85 12.16
N PRO A 38 -14.21 10.98 11.48
CA PRO A 38 -13.14 11.93 11.19
C PRO A 38 -12.33 12.26 12.44
N LEU A 39 -11.04 12.50 12.28
CA LEU A 39 -10.22 12.99 13.39
C LEU A 39 -10.74 14.38 13.80
N LYS A 40 -10.91 14.56 15.10
CA LYS A 40 -11.33 15.85 15.65
C LYS A 40 -10.25 16.91 15.34
N ASP A 41 -10.69 18.09 14.94
CA ASP A 41 -9.83 19.25 14.66
C ASP A 41 -8.71 18.97 13.62
N ALA A 42 -8.95 18.06 12.68
CA ALA A 42 -8.02 17.75 11.60
C ALA A 42 -8.38 18.47 10.29
N THR A 43 -7.37 18.90 9.58
CA THR A 43 -7.52 19.36 8.19
C THR A 43 -7.52 18.14 7.27
N ALA A 44 -8.49 18.06 6.38
CA ALA A 44 -8.71 16.95 5.49
C ALA A 44 -8.14 17.24 4.10
N PHE A 45 -7.28 16.37 3.60
CA PHE A 45 -6.69 16.41 2.27
C PHE A 45 -7.18 15.19 1.48
N PRO A 46 -8.24 15.31 0.68
CA PRO A 46 -8.66 14.23 -0.20
C PRO A 46 -7.62 14.03 -1.32
N PHE A 47 -7.46 12.79 -1.77
CA PHE A 47 -6.62 12.46 -2.92
C PHE A 47 -7.31 11.44 -3.82
N THR A 48 -6.98 11.49 -5.11
CA THR A 48 -7.47 10.58 -6.13
C THR A 48 -6.33 10.15 -7.06
N GLN A 49 -6.61 9.27 -7.99
CA GLN A 49 -5.69 8.90 -9.05
C GLN A 49 -5.29 10.07 -9.99
N ALA A 50 -5.96 11.22 -9.91
CA ALA A 50 -5.62 12.38 -10.72
C ALA A 50 -4.28 13.01 -10.28
N GLU A 51 -4.03 13.04 -8.97
CA GLU A 51 -2.83 13.62 -8.35
C GLU A 51 -1.85 12.56 -7.82
N SER A 52 -2.26 11.29 -7.78
CA SER A 52 -1.51 10.24 -7.12
C SER A 52 -1.31 9.03 -8.01
N LYS A 53 -0.35 8.18 -7.65
CA LYS A 53 -0.10 6.90 -8.32
C LYS A 53 0.01 5.79 -7.30
N LEU A 54 -0.61 4.66 -7.61
CA LEU A 54 -0.49 3.43 -6.84
C LEU A 54 -0.03 2.31 -7.79
N THR A 55 1.24 1.94 -7.69
CA THR A 55 1.88 0.97 -8.56
C THR A 55 2.47 -0.19 -7.77
N TRP A 56 2.72 -1.29 -8.44
CA TRP A 56 3.39 -2.46 -7.88
C TRP A 56 4.34 -3.09 -8.91
N VAL A 57 5.32 -3.81 -8.42
CA VAL A 57 6.23 -4.62 -9.22
C VAL A 57 6.14 -6.06 -8.74
N GLY A 58 5.73 -6.96 -9.61
CA GLY A 58 5.75 -8.39 -9.37
C GLY A 58 6.99 -9.01 -10.00
N ALA A 59 7.81 -9.70 -9.20
CA ALA A 59 9.03 -10.33 -9.69
C ALA A 59 8.97 -11.86 -9.60
N LYS A 60 9.57 -12.51 -10.58
CA LYS A 60 9.84 -13.96 -10.61
C LYS A 60 11.26 -14.19 -11.11
N VAL A 61 11.76 -15.42 -10.97
CA VAL A 61 13.14 -15.77 -11.36
C VAL A 61 13.48 -15.37 -12.81
N THR A 62 12.50 -15.40 -13.72
CA THR A 62 12.69 -15.18 -15.17
C THR A 62 12.23 -13.81 -15.66
N GLY A 63 11.82 -12.91 -14.77
CA GLY A 63 11.35 -11.57 -15.19
C GLY A 63 10.55 -10.85 -14.13
N LYS A 64 10.10 -9.66 -14.48
CA LYS A 64 9.22 -8.83 -13.66
C LYS A 64 8.01 -8.36 -14.47
N HIS A 65 6.98 -7.95 -13.77
CA HIS A 65 5.82 -7.26 -14.31
C HIS A 65 5.60 -5.98 -13.52
N ASP A 66 5.37 -4.90 -14.22
CA ASP A 66 5.01 -3.61 -13.65
C ASP A 66 3.50 -3.40 -13.79
N GLY A 67 2.84 -2.98 -12.73
CA GLY A 67 1.40 -2.77 -12.73
C GLY A 67 0.95 -1.73 -11.72
N GLY A 68 -0.36 -1.57 -11.60
CA GLY A 68 -0.96 -0.60 -10.69
C GLY A 68 -2.47 -0.73 -10.62
N PHE A 69 -3.09 0.31 -10.07
CA PHE A 69 -4.54 0.46 -10.00
C PHE A 69 -4.91 1.81 -10.62
N ALA A 70 -5.86 1.78 -11.56
CA ALA A 70 -6.29 2.98 -12.29
C ALA A 70 -7.34 3.78 -11.51
N THR A 71 -8.03 3.18 -10.55
CA THR A 71 -9.04 3.84 -9.74
C THR A 71 -8.78 3.57 -8.26
N PHE A 72 -8.44 4.62 -7.55
CA PHE A 72 -8.27 4.63 -6.11
C PHE A 72 -8.41 6.06 -5.60
N GLY A 73 -8.59 6.21 -4.31
CA GLY A 73 -8.65 7.50 -3.65
C GLY A 73 -8.71 7.36 -2.16
N GLY A 74 -8.81 8.47 -1.48
CA GLY A 74 -8.86 8.46 -0.03
C GLY A 74 -8.78 9.85 0.57
N ILE A 75 -8.39 9.88 1.82
CA ILE A 75 -8.28 11.11 2.59
C ILE A 75 -7.10 11.00 3.57
N ILE A 76 -6.33 12.06 3.67
CA ILE A 76 -5.33 12.26 4.71
C ILE A 76 -5.87 13.31 5.65
N GLU A 77 -6.06 12.95 6.90
CA GLU A 77 -6.52 13.83 7.97
C GLU A 77 -5.32 14.24 8.81
N VAL A 78 -4.95 15.51 8.75
CA VAL A 78 -3.78 16.07 9.46
C VAL A 78 -4.26 16.83 10.70
N ALA A 79 -3.93 16.32 11.88
CA ALA A 79 -4.21 16.97 13.14
C ALA A 79 -2.98 17.75 13.63
N GLU A 80 -3.20 18.92 14.21
CA GLU A 80 -2.18 19.77 14.83
C GLU A 80 -0.97 20.08 13.91
N ASN A 81 -1.14 20.00 12.60
CA ASN A 81 -0.05 20.13 11.62
C ASN A 81 1.13 19.16 11.88
N ASP A 82 0.82 17.96 12.39
CA ASP A 82 1.79 16.93 12.74
C ASP A 82 1.45 15.60 12.04
N PRO A 83 2.33 15.08 11.16
CA PRO A 83 2.11 13.78 10.54
C PRO A 83 1.91 12.64 11.54
N ALA A 84 2.58 12.69 12.72
CA ALA A 84 2.45 11.64 13.73
C ALA A 84 1.07 11.60 14.39
N LYS A 85 0.30 12.67 14.30
CA LYS A 85 -1.07 12.79 14.81
C LYS A 85 -2.11 12.67 13.69
N SER A 86 -1.68 12.31 12.51
CA SER A 86 -2.48 12.25 11.30
C SER A 86 -3.00 10.84 11.03
N ARG A 87 -3.95 10.72 10.12
CA ARG A 87 -4.50 9.45 9.67
C ARG A 87 -4.68 9.42 8.16
N VAL A 88 -4.37 8.27 7.58
CA VAL A 88 -4.60 7.99 6.16
C VAL A 88 -5.67 6.93 6.03
N ARG A 89 -6.63 7.18 5.15
CA ARG A 89 -7.59 6.18 4.69
C ARG A 89 -7.56 6.15 3.17
N ALA A 90 -7.45 4.95 2.60
CA ALA A 90 -7.45 4.75 1.16
C ALA A 90 -8.41 3.62 0.79
N GLU A 91 -9.05 3.78 -0.35
CA GLU A 91 -9.89 2.76 -0.99
C GLU A 91 -9.39 2.55 -2.41
N ILE A 92 -9.32 1.28 -2.82
CA ILE A 92 -8.82 0.85 -4.12
C ILE A 92 -9.90 0.04 -4.80
N ASP A 93 -10.27 0.42 -6.01
CA ASP A 93 -11.10 -0.41 -6.87
C ASP A 93 -10.22 -1.54 -7.46
N MET A 94 -10.43 -2.76 -7.01
CA MET A 94 -9.66 -3.92 -7.43
C MET A 94 -9.92 -4.31 -8.88
N SER A 95 -11.06 -3.92 -9.44
CA SER A 95 -11.37 -4.13 -10.85
C SER A 95 -10.52 -3.26 -11.77
N SER A 96 -9.97 -2.16 -11.25
CA SER A 96 -9.10 -1.23 -11.96
C SER A 96 -7.64 -1.68 -12.05
N LEU A 97 -7.30 -2.85 -11.50
CA LEU A 97 -5.96 -3.43 -11.59
C LEU A 97 -5.54 -3.61 -13.05
N PHE A 98 -4.32 -3.22 -13.35
CA PHE A 98 -3.67 -3.40 -14.65
C PHE A 98 -2.20 -3.79 -14.48
N CYS A 99 -1.61 -4.38 -15.51
CA CYS A 99 -0.16 -4.55 -15.62
C CYS A 99 0.26 -4.57 -17.11
N ASP A 100 1.57 -4.67 -17.33
CA ASP A 100 2.22 -4.76 -18.65
C ASP A 100 1.86 -6.01 -19.45
N SER A 101 1.08 -6.94 -18.91
CA SER A 101 0.59 -8.15 -19.55
C SER A 101 -0.93 -8.27 -19.36
N GLU A 102 -1.69 -8.18 -20.44
CA GLU A 102 -3.14 -8.32 -20.41
C GLU A 102 -3.59 -9.71 -19.90
N LYS A 103 -2.89 -10.76 -20.33
CA LYS A 103 -3.15 -12.13 -19.84
C LYS A 103 -2.95 -12.23 -18.32
N LEU A 104 -1.88 -11.64 -17.80
CA LEU A 104 -1.62 -11.62 -16.36
C LEU A 104 -2.66 -10.77 -15.62
N THR A 105 -3.05 -9.62 -16.20
CA THR A 105 -4.10 -8.77 -15.63
C THR A 105 -5.40 -9.55 -15.42
N GLY A 106 -5.83 -10.31 -16.45
CA GLY A 106 -7.02 -11.16 -16.37
C GLY A 106 -6.89 -12.24 -15.27
N HIS A 107 -5.73 -12.90 -15.20
CA HIS A 107 -5.47 -13.92 -14.17
C HIS A 107 -5.46 -13.34 -12.76
N LEU A 108 -4.83 -12.18 -12.55
CA LEU A 108 -4.82 -11.51 -11.25
C LEU A 108 -6.22 -11.10 -10.77
N LYS A 109 -7.12 -10.73 -11.70
CA LYS A 109 -8.52 -10.41 -11.38
C LYS A 109 -9.38 -11.63 -11.09
N GLY A 110 -8.95 -12.82 -11.52
CA GLY A 110 -9.68 -14.08 -11.40
C GLY A 110 -9.80 -14.61 -9.99
N GLU A 111 -10.61 -15.68 -9.86
CA GLU A 111 -10.92 -16.34 -8.58
C GLU A 111 -9.69 -16.92 -7.89
N ASP A 112 -8.70 -17.38 -8.67
CA ASP A 112 -7.45 -17.96 -8.15
C ASP A 112 -6.52 -16.93 -7.50
N PHE A 113 -6.83 -15.62 -7.64
CA PHE A 113 -5.96 -14.55 -7.13
C PHE A 113 -6.76 -13.54 -6.30
N PHE A 114 -7.11 -12.38 -6.89
CA PHE A 114 -7.81 -11.32 -6.13
C PHE A 114 -9.32 -11.49 -6.11
N ASN A 115 -9.90 -12.32 -6.99
CA ASN A 115 -11.34 -12.56 -7.09
C ASN A 115 -12.15 -11.24 -7.02
N VAL A 116 -11.83 -10.33 -7.92
CA VAL A 116 -12.38 -8.95 -7.88
C VAL A 116 -13.89 -8.91 -8.01
N ALA A 117 -14.53 -9.97 -8.54
CA ALA A 117 -15.98 -10.09 -8.62
C ALA A 117 -16.61 -10.23 -7.23
N GLN A 118 -15.95 -10.93 -6.31
CA GLN A 118 -16.40 -11.11 -4.94
C GLN A 118 -15.83 -10.04 -4.00
N PHE A 119 -14.60 -9.59 -4.27
CA PHE A 119 -13.89 -8.61 -3.45
C PHE A 119 -13.51 -7.37 -4.29
N PRO A 120 -14.49 -6.55 -4.67
CA PRO A 120 -14.25 -5.44 -5.60
C PRO A 120 -13.44 -4.29 -5.01
N GLN A 121 -13.28 -4.25 -3.69
CA GLN A 121 -12.57 -3.16 -3.00
C GLN A 121 -11.51 -3.67 -2.04
N SER A 122 -10.39 -2.97 -1.99
CA SER A 122 -9.41 -3.03 -0.90
C SER A 122 -9.41 -1.71 -0.14
N LYS A 123 -9.12 -1.78 1.16
CA LYS A 123 -9.13 -0.62 2.06
C LYS A 123 -7.90 -0.63 2.93
N PHE A 124 -7.34 0.55 3.12
CA PHE A 124 -6.27 0.78 4.08
C PHE A 124 -6.68 1.87 5.06
N THR A 125 -6.39 1.66 6.34
CA THR A 125 -6.56 2.68 7.37
C THR A 125 -5.34 2.66 8.28
N SER A 126 -4.61 3.77 8.35
CA SER A 126 -3.48 3.87 9.27
C SER A 126 -3.98 3.87 10.72
N THR A 127 -3.26 3.15 11.58
CA THR A 127 -3.51 3.06 13.03
C THR A 127 -2.45 3.79 13.84
N ALA A 128 -1.25 3.96 13.27
CA ALA A 128 -0.16 4.74 13.87
C ALA A 128 0.75 5.30 12.78
N ILE A 129 1.28 6.49 13.02
CA ILE A 129 2.34 7.10 12.22
C ILE A 129 3.40 7.56 13.20
N LYS A 130 4.60 7.01 13.10
CA LYS A 130 5.73 7.35 14.00
C LYS A 130 6.80 8.07 13.21
N LYS A 131 7.34 9.14 13.74
CA LYS A 131 8.48 9.81 13.16
C LYS A 131 9.74 8.95 13.37
N LEU A 132 10.49 8.78 12.29
CA LEU A 132 11.81 8.17 12.25
C LEU A 132 12.87 9.27 12.13
N ASP A 133 14.14 8.85 12.15
CA ASP A 133 15.25 9.72 11.80
C ASP A 133 15.17 10.15 10.33
N ASP A 134 15.88 11.21 9.97
CA ASP A 134 15.97 11.74 8.59
C ASP A 134 14.63 12.23 7.96
N GLY A 135 13.67 12.61 8.79
CA GLY A 135 12.38 13.15 8.30
C GLY A 135 11.46 12.11 7.65
N LYS A 136 11.77 10.83 7.82
CA LYS A 136 10.90 9.70 7.42
C LYS A 136 9.92 9.36 8.54
N PHE A 137 8.90 8.62 8.16
CA PHE A 137 7.87 8.13 9.07
C PHE A 137 7.68 6.63 8.87
N GLU A 138 7.35 5.93 9.94
CA GLU A 138 6.86 4.56 9.90
C GLU A 138 5.33 4.61 9.98
N VAL A 139 4.67 4.13 8.94
CA VAL A 139 3.21 4.06 8.87
C VAL A 139 2.78 2.63 9.17
N THR A 140 1.96 2.46 10.18
CA THR A 140 1.31 1.20 10.53
C THR A 140 -0.19 1.34 10.27
N GLY A 141 -0.81 0.34 9.66
CA GLY A 141 -2.25 0.38 9.40
C GLY A 141 -2.80 -0.98 8.98
N ASP A 142 -4.11 -1.07 8.98
CA ASP A 142 -4.84 -2.26 8.61
C ASP A 142 -5.21 -2.20 7.12
N LEU A 143 -4.71 -3.18 6.37
CA LEU A 143 -5.06 -3.41 4.97
C LEU A 143 -6.05 -4.56 4.90
N THR A 144 -7.24 -4.28 4.38
CA THR A 144 -8.23 -5.29 4.02
C THR A 144 -8.17 -5.51 2.52
N MET A 145 -7.83 -6.73 2.11
CA MET A 145 -7.74 -7.15 0.72
C MET A 145 -8.24 -8.59 0.60
N HIS A 146 -8.99 -8.91 -0.44
CA HIS A 146 -9.54 -10.25 -0.67
C HIS A 146 -10.28 -10.81 0.57
N GLY A 147 -11.06 -9.96 1.26
CA GLY A 147 -11.80 -10.33 2.47
C GLY A 147 -10.95 -10.58 3.74
N VAL A 148 -9.63 -10.41 3.66
CA VAL A 148 -8.70 -10.62 4.78
C VAL A 148 -8.09 -9.29 5.20
N THR A 149 -8.10 -9.02 6.51
CA THR A 149 -7.42 -7.86 7.09
C THR A 149 -6.08 -8.28 7.69
N LYS A 150 -5.03 -7.54 7.35
CA LYS A 150 -3.69 -7.66 7.93
C LYS A 150 -3.17 -6.30 8.31
N THR A 151 -2.46 -6.23 9.43
CA THR A 151 -1.71 -5.05 9.80
C THR A 151 -0.39 -5.04 9.02
N ILE A 152 -0.14 -3.96 8.31
CA ILE A 152 1.12 -3.72 7.59
C ILE A 152 1.83 -2.51 8.16
N THR A 153 3.15 -2.55 8.12
CA THR A 153 4.02 -1.44 8.56
C THR A 153 5.07 -1.19 7.48
N PHE A 154 5.19 0.05 7.06
CA PHE A 154 6.11 0.46 6.00
C PHE A 154 6.64 1.88 6.24
N PRO A 155 7.83 2.21 5.75
CA PRO A 155 8.36 3.57 5.80
C PRO A 155 7.70 4.45 4.75
N ALA A 156 7.56 5.72 5.06
CA ALA A 156 7.06 6.75 4.15
C ALA A 156 7.80 8.07 4.37
N ALA A 157 7.99 8.82 3.30
CA ALA A 157 8.33 10.24 3.38
C ALA A 157 7.03 11.03 3.35
N ILE A 158 6.81 11.88 4.34
CA ILE A 158 5.60 12.71 4.47
C ILE A 158 6.05 14.16 4.58
N THR A 159 5.54 15.00 3.69
CA THR A 159 5.79 16.45 3.73
C THR A 159 4.45 17.16 3.81
N LEU A 160 4.32 18.04 4.80
CA LEU A 160 3.16 18.90 4.97
C LEU A 160 3.46 20.28 4.37
N GLY A 161 2.69 20.69 3.37
CA GLY A 161 2.62 22.05 2.88
C GLY A 161 1.41 22.79 3.47
N ALA A 162 1.23 24.05 3.10
CA ALA A 162 0.10 24.85 3.59
C ALA A 162 -1.25 24.38 3.01
N GLU A 163 -1.23 23.91 1.77
CA GLU A 163 -2.44 23.51 1.00
C GLU A 163 -2.36 22.09 0.45
N GLU A 164 -1.25 21.40 0.64
CA GLU A 164 -1.04 20.06 0.10
C GLU A 164 -0.28 19.17 1.08
N VAL A 165 -0.48 17.87 0.94
CA VAL A 165 0.28 16.82 1.64
C VAL A 165 0.90 15.89 0.60
N THR A 166 2.22 15.75 0.63
CA THR A 166 2.92 14.79 -0.22
C THR A 166 3.30 13.57 0.58
N VAL A 167 2.96 12.38 0.07
CA VAL A 167 3.34 11.09 0.65
C VAL A 167 4.01 10.23 -0.41
N ALA A 168 5.20 9.74 -0.11
CA ALA A 168 5.90 8.75 -0.92
C ALA A 168 6.27 7.56 -0.05
N ALA A 169 5.86 6.35 -0.47
CA ALA A 169 6.14 5.08 0.21
C ALA A 169 6.51 4.00 -0.81
N GLU A 170 7.43 3.10 -0.45
CA GLU A 170 7.84 1.94 -1.25
C GLU A 170 7.89 0.67 -0.40
#